data_844ea1372ddb5ab884adda5c53c57c7b
#
_entry.id   844ea1372ddb5ab884adda5c53c57c7b
#
_cell.length_a   1.000
_cell.length_b   1.000
_cell.length_c   1.000
_cell.angle_alpha   90.00
_cell.angle_beta   90.00
_cell.angle_gamma   90.00
#
_symmetry.space_group_name_H-M   'P 1'
#
loop_
_entity.id
_entity.type
_entity.pdbx_description
1 polymer ?
#
loop_
_entity_poly.entity_id
_entity_poly.type
_entity_poly.pdbx_seq_one_letter_code
_entity_poly.pdbx_strand_id
1 'polypeptide(L)'
;MYQFKILLSSTITILFNLLFISKLYALGIKDLKVQKLQDFEYAWGMDLIDNENLLVSEKKGTLYIYNFSTGKIVGKEVYNDVLPRRQGGLLDIIFVNNMKKNYVFSCYQDLNSNLIVARHELKNFKFYNKKIIFSSNYKSKSGVHFGCRFINYKNNILFSIGDRGDRNNSQNFTSYPGSIIKIDYEGNHKITKEGWLSGIFSMGHRNPQGLIYIKEFDEIWSHEHGPKGGDEINIVKMGKNYGWPIVTYGKEYWGGKIGVSKPVKGYEEPIWKWIPSIAPSGMAYYNNDYFKFLKNKILVGSLKFKSLYIVNLNNKRPSSEIRFLKNKIGRIRDVLVHPKGPILIINDERDGGLFKLDKY
;
A
#
# COMPACT_ATOMS: atom_id res chain seq x y z
N MET A 1 -0.02 -14.03 51.28
CA MET A 1 -0.50 -12.61 51.24
C MET A 1 0.38 -11.67 50.42
N TYR A 2 1.71 -11.82 50.35
CA TYR A 2 2.59 -10.92 49.57
C TYR A 2 2.48 -11.09 48.05
N GLN A 3 2.31 -12.28 47.53
CA GLN A 3 2.17 -12.52 46.07
C GLN A 3 0.86 -11.97 45.47
N PHE A 4 -0.22 -11.92 46.23
CA PHE A 4 -1.49 -11.36 45.78
C PHE A 4 -1.46 -9.82 45.65
N LYS A 5 -0.66 -9.13 46.48
CA LYS A 5 -0.48 -7.66 46.40
C LYS A 5 0.34 -7.24 45.18
N ILE A 6 1.31 -8.03 44.74
CA ILE A 6 2.14 -7.73 43.57
C ILE A 6 1.35 -7.93 42.28
N LEU A 7 0.50 -8.96 42.19
CA LEU A 7 -0.37 -9.16 41.04
C LEU A 7 -1.45 -8.06 40.87
N LEU A 8 -2.01 -7.61 42.00
CA LEU A 8 -3.03 -6.53 41.98
C LEU A 8 -2.41 -5.19 41.57
N SER A 9 -1.21 -4.88 42.03
CA SER A 9 -0.47 -3.66 41.71
C SER A 9 -0.10 -3.60 40.21
N SER A 10 0.38 -4.72 39.66
CA SER A 10 0.74 -4.78 38.22
C SER A 10 -0.49 -4.67 37.31
N THR A 11 -1.62 -5.29 37.65
CA THR A 11 -2.88 -5.18 36.88
C THR A 11 -3.47 -3.78 36.92
N ILE A 12 -3.43 -3.10 38.09
CA ILE A 12 -3.91 -1.73 38.25
C ILE A 12 -3.03 -0.75 37.45
N THR A 13 -1.70 -0.94 37.46
CA THR A 13 -0.76 -0.12 36.67
C THR A 13 -0.97 -0.31 35.16
N ILE A 14 -1.23 -1.53 34.71
CA ILE A 14 -1.54 -1.83 33.30
C ILE A 14 -2.89 -1.19 32.87
N LEU A 15 -3.93 -1.30 33.70
CA LEU A 15 -5.23 -0.66 33.44
C LEU A 15 -5.12 0.88 33.45
N PHE A 16 -4.35 1.46 34.36
CA PHE A 16 -4.14 2.91 34.42
C PHE A 16 -3.35 3.41 33.20
N ASN A 17 -2.33 2.68 32.75
CA ASN A 17 -1.60 2.99 31.51
C ASN A 17 -2.50 2.86 30.26
N LEU A 18 -3.34 1.83 30.20
CA LEU A 18 -4.29 1.66 29.10
C LEU A 18 -5.34 2.78 29.06
N LEU A 19 -5.86 3.21 30.21
CA LEU A 19 -6.79 4.34 30.34
C LEU A 19 -6.12 5.68 30.04
N PHE A 20 -4.86 5.87 30.42
CA PHE A 20 -4.10 7.09 30.13
C PHE A 20 -3.75 7.19 28.65
N ILE A 21 -3.32 6.08 28.04
CA ILE A 21 -3.08 5.99 26.59
C ILE A 21 -4.38 6.24 25.83
N SER A 22 -5.50 5.67 26.22
CA SER A 22 -6.79 5.90 25.58
C SER A 22 -7.27 7.35 25.69
N LYS A 23 -7.01 8.02 26.82
CA LYS A 23 -7.29 9.45 27.02
C LYS A 23 -6.39 10.37 26.19
N LEU A 24 -5.09 10.08 26.07
CA LEU A 24 -4.18 10.82 25.19
C LEU A 24 -4.59 10.70 23.72
N TYR A 25 -4.95 9.48 23.27
CA TYR A 25 -5.49 9.27 21.94
C TYR A 25 -6.80 10.00 21.70
N ALA A 26 -7.71 9.98 22.67
CA ALA A 26 -8.99 10.68 22.58
C ALA A 26 -8.81 12.22 22.51
N LEU A 27 -7.81 12.79 23.16
CA LEU A 27 -7.47 14.20 23.08
C LEU A 27 -6.89 14.59 21.71
N GLY A 28 -5.93 13.80 21.17
CA GLY A 28 -5.32 14.10 19.86
C GLY A 28 -6.26 13.88 18.66
N ILE A 29 -7.23 12.98 18.79
CA ILE A 29 -8.21 12.66 17.73
C ILE A 29 -9.31 13.74 17.62
N LYS A 30 -9.65 14.40 18.73
CA LYS A 30 -10.68 15.48 18.76
C LYS A 30 -10.22 16.74 18.00
N ASP A 31 -8.93 16.92 17.85
CA ASP A 31 -8.32 18.10 17.21
C ASP A 31 -8.07 17.89 15.70
N LEU A 32 -8.63 16.83 15.11
CA LEU A 32 -8.44 16.51 13.70
C LEU A 32 -9.63 16.92 12.85
N LYS A 33 -9.34 17.76 11.84
CA LYS A 33 -10.28 18.16 10.79
C LYS A 33 -10.06 17.33 9.54
N VAL A 34 -11.14 16.76 9.00
CA VAL A 34 -11.16 16.17 7.66
C VAL A 34 -11.72 17.19 6.68
N GLN A 35 -10.94 17.53 5.67
CA GLN A 35 -11.33 18.44 4.61
C GLN A 35 -11.23 17.73 3.26
N LYS A 36 -12.30 17.76 2.45
CA LYS A 36 -12.24 17.37 1.03
C LYS A 36 -11.62 18.52 0.24
N LEU A 37 -10.55 18.24 -0.48
CA LEU A 37 -9.80 19.23 -1.26
C LEU A 37 -10.21 19.24 -2.73
N GLN A 38 -10.49 18.07 -3.32
CA GLN A 38 -10.76 17.89 -4.72
C GLN A 38 -11.60 16.64 -4.94
N ASP A 39 -12.51 16.68 -5.91
CA ASP A 39 -13.26 15.51 -6.38
C ASP A 39 -12.41 14.66 -7.32
N PHE A 40 -12.45 13.34 -7.11
CA PHE A 40 -11.87 12.33 -7.99
C PHE A 40 -12.79 11.12 -8.05
N GLU A 41 -12.95 10.54 -9.24
CA GLU A 41 -13.78 9.35 -9.43
C GLU A 41 -12.92 8.08 -9.36
N TYR A 42 -13.15 7.24 -8.34
CA TYR A 42 -12.38 5.99 -8.12
C TYR A 42 -10.86 6.23 -8.18
N ALA A 43 -10.37 7.23 -7.40
CA ALA A 43 -8.94 7.47 -7.27
C ALA A 43 -8.23 6.22 -6.74
N TRP A 44 -6.99 5.96 -7.24
CA TRP A 44 -6.31 4.72 -6.88
C TRP A 44 -4.96 4.92 -6.20
N GLY A 45 -4.08 5.70 -6.75
CA GLY A 45 -2.75 6.00 -6.22
C GLY A 45 -2.49 7.49 -6.15
N MET A 46 -1.60 7.91 -5.25
CA MET A 46 -1.13 9.28 -5.16
C MET A 46 0.33 9.33 -4.73
N ASP A 47 1.05 10.34 -5.23
CA ASP A 47 2.42 10.62 -4.80
C ASP A 47 2.75 12.10 -4.93
N LEU A 48 3.63 12.60 -4.07
CA LEU A 48 4.05 14.00 -4.09
C LEU A 48 5.13 14.25 -5.15
N ILE A 49 4.95 15.28 -5.97
CA ILE A 49 6.01 15.83 -6.82
C ILE A 49 6.93 16.71 -5.97
N ASP A 50 6.31 17.52 -5.13
CA ASP A 50 6.93 18.43 -4.17
C ASP A 50 5.94 18.79 -3.04
N ASN A 51 6.26 19.78 -2.22
CA ASN A 51 5.40 20.20 -1.12
C ASN A 51 4.09 20.89 -1.55
N GLU A 52 3.94 21.25 -2.83
CA GLU A 52 2.78 21.98 -3.34
C GLU A 52 2.01 21.20 -4.40
N ASN A 53 2.58 20.12 -4.95
CA ASN A 53 2.01 19.41 -6.08
C ASN A 53 1.91 17.91 -5.83
N LEU A 54 0.72 17.36 -6.05
CA LEU A 54 0.37 15.95 -5.84
C LEU A 54 -0.08 15.31 -7.15
N LEU A 55 0.48 14.16 -7.48
CA LEU A 55 -0.04 13.26 -8.50
C LEU A 55 -1.21 12.45 -7.92
N VAL A 56 -2.26 12.28 -8.71
CA VAL A 56 -3.41 11.41 -8.40
C VAL A 56 -3.83 10.66 -9.64
N SER A 57 -3.95 9.33 -9.55
CA SER A 57 -4.48 8.47 -10.62
C SER A 57 -5.95 8.13 -10.40
N GLU A 58 -6.74 8.14 -11.48
CA GLU A 58 -8.09 7.56 -11.52
C GLU A 58 -8.11 6.26 -12.34
N LYS A 59 -8.82 5.26 -11.86
CA LYS A 59 -8.91 3.93 -12.50
C LYS A 59 -9.30 3.97 -13.99
N LYS A 60 -10.04 4.97 -14.41
CA LYS A 60 -10.45 5.13 -15.80
C LYS A 60 -9.30 5.44 -16.77
N GLY A 61 -8.10 5.74 -16.25
CA GLY A 61 -6.93 5.99 -17.07
C GLY A 61 -6.52 7.46 -17.13
N THR A 62 -6.92 8.27 -16.17
CA THR A 62 -6.48 9.67 -16.08
C THR A 62 -5.53 9.86 -14.89
N LEU A 63 -4.44 10.54 -15.14
CA LEU A 63 -3.48 11.01 -14.16
C LEU A 63 -3.57 12.53 -14.07
N TYR A 64 -3.66 13.06 -12.85
CA TYR A 64 -3.77 14.47 -12.55
C TYR A 64 -2.61 14.98 -11.72
N ILE A 65 -2.32 16.27 -11.85
CA ILE A 65 -1.47 17.01 -10.93
C ILE A 65 -2.34 18.06 -10.23
N TYR A 66 -2.54 17.88 -8.93
CA TYR A 66 -3.25 18.83 -8.07
C TYR A 66 -2.28 19.74 -7.36
N ASN A 67 -2.53 21.06 -7.35
CA ASN A 67 -1.72 22.03 -6.65
C ASN A 67 -2.44 22.53 -5.39
N PHE A 68 -1.80 22.39 -4.24
CA PHE A 68 -2.39 22.73 -2.94
C PHE A 68 -2.60 24.22 -2.72
N SER A 69 -1.70 25.08 -3.25
CA SER A 69 -1.78 26.53 -3.08
C SER A 69 -2.93 27.15 -3.85
N THR A 70 -3.18 26.66 -5.05
CA THR A 70 -4.26 27.18 -5.91
C THR A 70 -5.57 26.40 -5.75
N GLY A 71 -5.55 25.20 -5.19
CA GLY A 71 -6.70 24.30 -5.11
C GLY A 71 -7.17 23.79 -6.47
N LYS A 72 -6.29 23.73 -7.47
CA LYS A 72 -6.65 23.41 -8.86
C LYS A 72 -5.81 22.28 -9.46
N ILE A 73 -6.34 21.64 -10.48
CA ILE A 73 -5.59 20.74 -11.36
C ILE A 73 -4.73 21.60 -12.30
N VAL A 74 -3.41 21.38 -12.24
CA VAL A 74 -2.40 22.11 -13.04
C VAL A 74 -1.76 21.27 -14.13
N GLY A 75 -2.01 19.94 -14.13
CA GLY A 75 -1.54 19.01 -15.14
C GLY A 75 -2.46 17.81 -15.28
N LYS A 76 -2.50 17.23 -16.48
CA LYS A 76 -3.34 16.06 -16.79
C LYS A 76 -2.70 15.22 -17.88
N GLU A 77 -2.79 13.89 -17.74
CA GLU A 77 -2.44 12.90 -18.77
C GLU A 77 -3.55 11.88 -18.91
N VAL A 78 -3.90 11.50 -20.13
CA VAL A 78 -4.95 10.51 -20.40
C VAL A 78 -4.34 9.31 -21.11
N TYR A 79 -4.55 8.15 -20.54
CA TYR A 79 -4.09 6.86 -21.06
C TYR A 79 -5.19 6.21 -21.89
N ASN A 80 -5.02 6.14 -23.20
CA ASN A 80 -5.98 5.53 -24.12
C ASN A 80 -5.84 4.00 -24.22
N ASP A 81 -4.79 3.44 -23.62
CA ASP A 81 -4.45 2.03 -23.62
C ASP A 81 -4.76 1.31 -22.28
N VAL A 82 -5.50 1.96 -21.38
CA VAL A 82 -5.93 1.39 -20.09
C VAL A 82 -7.26 0.66 -20.22
N LEU A 83 -7.35 -0.53 -19.63
CA LEU A 83 -8.59 -1.32 -19.48
C LEU A 83 -9.14 -1.22 -18.05
N PRO A 84 -10.11 -0.33 -17.76
CA PRO A 84 -10.69 -0.15 -16.44
C PRO A 84 -11.76 -1.21 -16.15
N ARG A 85 -11.34 -2.49 -16.05
CA ARG A 85 -12.24 -3.62 -15.83
C ARG A 85 -12.08 -4.21 -14.45
N ARG A 86 -13.16 -4.31 -13.66
CA ARG A 86 -13.19 -4.87 -12.29
C ARG A 86 -12.19 -4.16 -11.37
N GLN A 87 -11.11 -4.86 -10.92
CA GLN A 87 -10.05 -4.26 -10.11
C GLN A 87 -8.95 -3.60 -10.94
N GLY A 88 -8.95 -3.79 -12.26
CA GLY A 88 -7.97 -3.20 -13.18
C GLY A 88 -8.27 -1.76 -13.53
N GLY A 89 -7.39 -1.15 -14.31
CA GLY A 89 -7.40 0.24 -14.70
C GLY A 89 -6.02 0.87 -14.57
N LEU A 90 -5.94 2.19 -14.53
CA LEU A 90 -4.77 2.92 -14.08
C LEU A 90 -4.75 2.85 -12.55
N LEU A 91 -3.69 2.27 -12.01
CA LEU A 91 -3.59 1.93 -10.59
C LEU A 91 -2.59 2.86 -9.91
N ASP A 92 -1.48 2.34 -9.42
CA ASP A 92 -0.54 3.16 -8.69
C ASP A 92 0.38 3.98 -9.58
N ILE A 93 0.89 5.06 -9.01
CA ILE A 93 1.83 5.97 -9.62
C ILE A 93 2.91 6.36 -8.62
N ILE A 94 4.10 6.66 -9.11
CA ILE A 94 5.18 7.20 -8.28
C ILE A 94 5.98 8.25 -9.04
N PHE A 95 6.33 9.34 -8.34
CA PHE A 95 7.25 10.36 -8.83
C PHE A 95 8.68 10.06 -8.40
N VAL A 96 9.60 10.19 -9.33
CA VAL A 96 11.03 10.04 -9.05
C VAL A 96 11.79 11.23 -9.61
N ASN A 97 12.36 12.01 -8.72
CA ASN A 97 13.38 13.00 -9.08
C ASN A 97 14.73 12.28 -9.20
N ASN A 98 15.18 12.11 -10.43
CA ASN A 98 16.53 11.63 -10.72
C ASN A 98 17.34 12.82 -11.22
N MET A 99 18.42 13.22 -10.56
CA MET A 99 19.25 14.43 -10.79
C MET A 99 19.28 14.99 -12.22
N LYS A 100 19.02 14.16 -13.24
CA LYS A 100 18.96 14.52 -14.66
C LYS A 100 17.56 14.80 -15.18
N LYS A 101 16.53 14.14 -14.67
CA LYS A 101 15.15 14.19 -15.15
C LYS A 101 14.15 13.83 -14.06
N ASN A 102 12.97 14.39 -14.15
CA ASN A 102 11.83 13.99 -13.35
C ASN A 102 11.03 12.91 -14.10
N TYR A 103 10.78 11.82 -13.44
CA TYR A 103 10.00 10.71 -13.98
C TYR A 103 8.70 10.48 -13.20
N VAL A 104 7.66 10.10 -13.92
CA VAL A 104 6.44 9.54 -13.35
C VAL A 104 6.28 8.12 -13.87
N PHE A 105 6.26 7.17 -12.97
CA PHE A 105 5.96 5.77 -13.27
C PHE A 105 4.50 5.50 -12.97
N SER A 106 3.87 4.69 -13.80
CA SER A 106 2.47 4.29 -13.67
C SER A 106 2.33 2.80 -13.90
N CYS A 107 1.49 2.15 -13.09
CA CYS A 107 1.15 0.75 -13.26
C CYS A 107 -0.32 0.62 -13.63
N TYR A 108 -0.62 -0.14 -14.69
CA TYR A 108 -1.98 -0.27 -15.20
C TYR A 108 -2.22 -1.59 -15.92
N GLN A 109 -3.49 -1.91 -16.13
CA GLN A 109 -3.90 -2.98 -17.02
C GLN A 109 -4.08 -2.42 -18.43
N ASP A 110 -3.37 -3.00 -19.43
CA ASP A 110 -3.54 -2.65 -20.83
C ASP A 110 -4.78 -3.32 -21.46
N LEU A 111 -5.12 -2.93 -22.69
CA LEU A 111 -6.25 -3.48 -23.43
C LEU A 111 -6.13 -4.99 -23.71
N ASN A 112 -4.91 -5.53 -23.69
CA ASN A 112 -4.62 -6.96 -23.85
C ASN A 112 -4.65 -7.74 -22.51
N SER A 113 -5.03 -7.09 -21.41
CA SER A 113 -5.07 -7.64 -20.04
C SER A 113 -3.70 -7.95 -19.43
N ASN A 114 -2.60 -7.43 -19.96
CA ASN A 114 -1.31 -7.46 -19.29
C ASN A 114 -1.25 -6.39 -18.19
N LEU A 115 -0.41 -6.63 -17.20
CA LEU A 115 0.01 -5.58 -16.27
C LEU A 115 1.24 -4.89 -16.87
N ILE A 116 1.15 -3.58 -17.00
CA ILE A 116 2.15 -2.72 -17.63
C ILE A 116 2.72 -1.76 -16.60
N VAL A 117 4.02 -1.49 -16.67
CA VAL A 117 4.63 -0.30 -16.07
C VAL A 117 5.12 0.61 -17.18
N ALA A 118 4.61 1.83 -17.20
CA ALA A 118 5.06 2.88 -18.09
C ALA A 118 5.76 3.99 -17.31
N ARG A 119 6.64 4.70 -18.00
CA ARG A 119 7.36 5.87 -17.49
C ARG A 119 7.13 7.06 -18.39
N HIS A 120 6.84 8.22 -17.79
CA HIS A 120 6.84 9.52 -18.44
C HIS A 120 7.99 10.38 -17.92
N GLU A 121 8.48 11.30 -18.75
CA GLU A 121 9.25 12.45 -18.30
C GLU A 121 8.26 13.55 -17.88
N LEU A 122 8.48 14.16 -16.72
CA LEU A 122 7.67 15.29 -16.24
C LEU A 122 8.46 16.59 -16.33
N LYS A 123 7.90 17.59 -17.03
CA LYS A 123 8.49 18.93 -17.13
C LYS A 123 7.38 19.98 -17.13
N ASN A 124 7.46 20.96 -16.22
CA ASN A 124 6.48 22.05 -16.13
C ASN A 124 5.03 21.54 -16.09
N PHE A 125 4.76 20.50 -15.28
CA PHE A 125 3.45 19.82 -15.11
C PHE A 125 2.88 19.19 -16.40
N LYS A 126 3.72 18.97 -17.40
CA LYS A 126 3.37 18.27 -18.65
C LYS A 126 4.12 16.95 -18.74
N PHE A 127 3.43 15.92 -19.24
CA PHE A 127 3.96 14.57 -19.41
C PHE A 127 4.49 14.40 -20.84
N TYR A 128 5.68 13.82 -20.97
CA TYR A 128 6.35 13.60 -22.24
C TYR A 128 6.92 12.19 -22.32
N ASN A 129 7.17 11.71 -23.53
CA ASN A 129 7.97 10.52 -23.80
C ASN A 129 7.49 9.28 -23.03
N LYS A 130 6.17 8.98 -23.11
CA LYS A 130 5.62 7.75 -22.54
C LYS A 130 6.40 6.55 -23.11
N LYS A 131 6.98 5.73 -22.22
CA LYS A 131 7.69 4.52 -22.58
C LYS A 131 7.20 3.37 -21.70
N ILE A 132 6.77 2.27 -22.30
CA ILE A 132 6.54 1.02 -21.58
C ILE A 132 7.89 0.43 -21.22
N ILE A 133 8.17 0.26 -19.93
CA ILE A 133 9.44 -0.23 -19.41
C ILE A 133 9.33 -1.63 -18.82
N PHE A 134 8.10 -2.12 -18.59
CA PHE A 134 7.84 -3.47 -18.13
C PHE A 134 6.46 -3.94 -18.62
N SER A 135 6.39 -5.23 -18.98
CA SER A 135 5.15 -5.95 -19.23
C SER A 135 5.21 -7.30 -18.54
N SER A 136 4.13 -7.65 -17.82
CA SER A 136 4.04 -8.96 -17.17
C SER A 136 3.98 -10.13 -18.16
N ASN A 137 3.63 -9.86 -19.42
CA ASN A 137 3.38 -10.87 -20.45
C ASN A 137 2.42 -11.99 -19.99
N TYR A 138 1.56 -11.66 -19.00
CA TYR A 138 0.60 -12.58 -18.42
C TYR A 138 -0.82 -12.04 -18.60
N LYS A 139 -1.57 -12.67 -19.48
CA LYS A 139 -2.95 -12.31 -19.82
C LYS A 139 -3.91 -13.01 -18.87
N SER A 140 -4.50 -12.27 -17.92
CA SER A 140 -5.51 -12.82 -17.03
C SER A 140 -6.90 -12.28 -17.36
N LYS A 141 -7.85 -13.19 -17.57
CA LYS A 141 -9.28 -12.85 -17.76
C LYS A 141 -10.00 -12.59 -16.43
N SER A 142 -9.41 -12.92 -15.28
CA SER A 142 -10.05 -12.82 -13.96
C SER A 142 -10.40 -11.38 -13.56
N GLY A 143 -9.57 -10.41 -13.93
CA GLY A 143 -9.74 -9.00 -13.61
C GLY A 143 -9.59 -8.68 -12.12
N VAL A 144 -8.86 -9.51 -11.35
CA VAL A 144 -8.60 -9.33 -9.91
C VAL A 144 -7.12 -9.49 -9.58
N HIS A 145 -6.75 -9.12 -8.35
CA HIS A 145 -5.43 -9.28 -7.75
C HIS A 145 -4.31 -8.71 -8.62
N PHE A 146 -4.37 -7.42 -8.87
CA PHE A 146 -3.35 -6.74 -9.69
C PHE A 146 -2.09 -6.42 -8.89
N GLY A 147 -2.19 -6.20 -7.57
CA GLY A 147 -1.09 -5.59 -6.81
C GLY A 147 -0.87 -4.16 -7.25
N CYS A 148 0.18 -3.91 -8.03
CA CYS A 148 0.51 -2.61 -8.63
C CYS A 148 0.93 -1.52 -7.64
N ARG A 149 1.39 -1.83 -6.46
CA ARG A 149 1.87 -0.82 -5.51
C ARG A 149 3.36 -0.57 -5.69
N PHE A 150 3.77 0.70 -5.75
CA PHE A 150 5.14 1.15 -6.00
C PHE A 150 5.89 1.61 -4.78
N ILE A 151 7.22 1.44 -4.80
CA ILE A 151 8.18 2.24 -4.03
C ILE A 151 9.43 2.57 -4.86
N ASN A 152 10.05 3.70 -4.56
CA ASN A 152 11.41 3.99 -4.98
C ASN A 152 12.40 3.46 -3.92
N TYR A 153 13.25 2.52 -4.31
CA TYR A 153 14.19 1.86 -3.41
C TYR A 153 15.59 1.79 -3.99
N LYS A 154 16.52 2.55 -3.40
CA LYS A 154 17.94 2.52 -3.76
C LYS A 154 18.16 2.65 -5.28
N ASN A 155 17.59 3.68 -5.90
CA ASN A 155 17.63 3.97 -7.34
C ASN A 155 17.00 2.89 -8.23
N ASN A 156 16.05 2.14 -7.71
CA ASN A 156 15.22 1.19 -8.44
C ASN A 156 13.76 1.41 -8.10
N ILE A 157 12.89 0.97 -8.98
CA ILE A 157 11.47 0.84 -8.72
C ILE A 157 11.18 -0.59 -8.29
N LEU A 158 10.56 -0.76 -7.12
CA LEU A 158 9.91 -2.01 -6.75
C LEU A 158 8.41 -1.84 -6.89
N PHE A 159 7.75 -2.88 -7.40
CA PHE A 159 6.29 -2.90 -7.50
C PHE A 159 5.76 -4.33 -7.33
N SER A 160 4.53 -4.40 -6.85
CA SER A 160 3.87 -5.68 -6.60
C SER A 160 3.01 -6.13 -7.78
N ILE A 161 2.95 -7.44 -8.00
CA ILE A 161 1.99 -8.11 -8.87
C ILE A 161 1.29 -9.19 -8.05
N GLY A 162 -0.04 -9.14 -7.98
CA GLY A 162 -0.83 -10.18 -7.33
C GLY A 162 -0.91 -11.46 -8.16
N ASP A 163 -1.49 -12.51 -7.59
CA ASP A 163 -1.62 -13.85 -8.24
C ASP A 163 -2.55 -13.86 -9.46
N ARG A 164 -3.17 -12.73 -9.80
CA ARG A 164 -4.08 -12.53 -10.93
C ARG A 164 -5.30 -13.47 -10.89
N GLY A 165 -5.69 -13.94 -9.70
CA GLY A 165 -6.84 -14.80 -9.47
C GLY A 165 -6.57 -16.29 -9.64
N ASP A 166 -5.33 -16.66 -9.92
CA ASP A 166 -4.87 -18.05 -9.88
C ASP A 166 -3.77 -18.18 -8.82
N ARG A 167 -4.09 -18.84 -7.72
CA ARG A 167 -3.20 -19.00 -6.57
C ARG A 167 -1.91 -19.75 -6.89
N ASN A 168 -1.91 -20.62 -7.91
CA ASN A 168 -0.73 -21.40 -8.31
C ASN A 168 0.38 -20.52 -8.86
N ASN A 169 0.03 -19.36 -9.43
CA ASN A 169 0.99 -18.40 -9.94
C ASN A 169 2.01 -17.97 -8.88
N SER A 170 1.56 -17.82 -7.62
CA SER A 170 2.42 -17.31 -6.56
C SER A 170 3.58 -18.21 -6.17
N GLN A 171 3.53 -19.49 -6.57
CA GLN A 171 4.64 -20.43 -6.39
C GLN A 171 5.37 -20.75 -7.71
N ASN A 172 5.00 -20.05 -8.81
CA ASN A 172 5.66 -20.22 -10.09
C ASN A 172 6.77 -19.16 -10.28
N PHE A 173 8.00 -19.53 -10.01
CA PHE A 173 9.17 -18.65 -10.14
C PHE A 173 9.58 -18.34 -11.59
N THR A 174 8.90 -18.90 -12.59
CA THR A 174 9.13 -18.62 -14.03
C THR A 174 8.12 -17.65 -14.61
N SER A 175 7.25 -17.07 -13.79
CA SER A 175 6.30 -16.03 -14.18
C SER A 175 6.17 -14.94 -13.10
N TYR A 176 5.69 -13.75 -13.46
CA TYR A 176 5.64 -12.60 -12.56
C TYR A 176 4.46 -12.55 -11.57
N PRO A 177 3.26 -13.08 -11.85
CA PRO A 177 2.14 -13.02 -10.92
C PRO A 177 2.48 -13.62 -9.55
N GLY A 178 1.99 -12.98 -8.47
CA GLY A 178 2.27 -13.36 -7.09
C GLY A 178 3.66 -12.96 -6.60
N SER A 179 4.25 -11.89 -7.18
CA SER A 179 5.62 -11.45 -6.89
C SER A 179 5.72 -9.96 -6.64
N ILE A 180 6.80 -9.54 -5.97
CA ILE A 180 7.30 -8.17 -5.99
C ILE A 180 8.47 -8.13 -6.98
N ILE A 181 8.45 -7.15 -7.86
CA ILE A 181 9.40 -7.02 -8.97
C ILE A 181 10.31 -5.82 -8.69
N LYS A 182 11.57 -5.94 -9.07
CA LYS A 182 12.58 -4.88 -9.03
C LYS A 182 13.13 -4.60 -10.41
N ILE A 183 13.02 -3.34 -10.85
CA ILE A 183 13.60 -2.83 -12.11
C ILE A 183 14.35 -1.54 -11.85
N ASP A 184 15.30 -1.18 -12.72
CA ASP A 184 15.83 0.18 -12.74
C ASP A 184 14.86 1.15 -13.44
N TYR A 185 15.22 2.44 -13.52
CA TYR A 185 14.37 3.46 -14.13
C TYR A 185 14.23 3.32 -15.66
N GLU A 186 15.04 2.50 -16.31
CA GLU A 186 14.94 2.19 -17.74
C GLU A 186 14.20 0.87 -18.02
N GLY A 187 13.87 0.10 -16.95
CA GLY A 187 13.19 -1.19 -17.03
C GLY A 187 14.14 -2.39 -17.02
N ASN A 188 15.46 -2.18 -16.88
CA ASN A 188 16.38 -3.28 -16.77
C ASN A 188 16.22 -3.99 -15.42
N HIS A 189 16.36 -5.31 -15.43
CA HIS A 189 16.22 -6.14 -14.25
C HIS A 189 17.20 -7.34 -14.28
N LYS A 190 17.53 -7.83 -13.07
CA LYS A 190 18.51 -8.90 -12.87
C LYS A 190 17.88 -10.09 -12.18
N ILE A 191 18.48 -11.26 -12.35
CA ILE A 191 18.16 -12.46 -11.56
C ILE A 191 18.58 -12.21 -10.11
N THR A 192 17.65 -12.35 -9.17
CA THR A 192 17.88 -12.16 -7.74
C THR A 192 18.16 -13.47 -7.01
N LYS A 193 17.70 -14.58 -7.57
CA LYS A 193 17.91 -15.93 -7.07
C LYS A 193 17.99 -16.90 -8.25
N GLU A 194 18.88 -17.84 -8.19
CA GLU A 194 19.03 -18.87 -9.22
C GLU A 194 17.69 -19.59 -9.47
N GLY A 195 17.38 -19.83 -10.74
CA GLY A 195 16.13 -20.43 -11.20
C GLY A 195 14.93 -19.50 -11.24
N TRP A 196 15.02 -18.28 -10.68
CA TRP A 196 13.93 -17.31 -10.73
C TRP A 196 13.97 -16.45 -12.00
N LEU A 197 12.78 -16.12 -12.49
CA LEU A 197 12.66 -15.17 -13.60
C LEU A 197 13.29 -13.83 -13.20
N SER A 198 14.07 -13.26 -14.12
CA SER A 198 14.76 -11.98 -13.90
C SER A 198 13.77 -10.89 -13.48
N GLY A 199 14.13 -10.10 -12.47
CA GLY A 199 13.31 -9.05 -11.91
C GLY A 199 12.50 -9.46 -10.68
N ILE A 200 12.21 -10.74 -10.46
CA ILE A 200 11.49 -11.17 -9.24
C ILE A 200 12.38 -10.87 -8.02
N PHE A 201 11.90 -9.96 -7.15
CA PHE A 201 12.55 -9.62 -5.88
C PHE A 201 12.11 -10.57 -4.75
N SER A 202 10.82 -10.85 -4.65
CA SER A 202 10.21 -11.83 -3.74
C SER A 202 8.98 -12.46 -4.39
N MET A 203 8.55 -13.63 -3.91
CA MET A 203 7.40 -14.37 -4.43
C MET A 203 6.51 -14.93 -3.32
N GLY A 204 5.44 -15.63 -3.68
CA GLY A 204 4.53 -16.22 -2.71
C GLY A 204 3.51 -15.23 -2.16
N HIS A 205 3.19 -14.19 -2.92
CA HIS A 205 2.22 -13.16 -2.56
C HIS A 205 0.86 -13.41 -3.21
N ARG A 206 -0.23 -13.08 -2.49
CA ARG A 206 -1.58 -13.18 -3.03
C ARG A 206 -2.00 -11.90 -3.77
N ASN A 207 -2.07 -10.79 -3.08
CA ASN A 207 -2.52 -9.50 -3.62
C ASN A 207 -1.99 -8.33 -2.78
N PRO A 208 -0.70 -7.99 -2.89
CA PRO A 208 -0.13 -6.88 -2.14
C PRO A 208 -0.75 -5.55 -2.60
N GLN A 209 -1.29 -4.79 -1.64
CA GLN A 209 -1.98 -3.52 -1.87
C GLN A 209 -1.32 -2.34 -1.16
N GLY A 210 -0.32 -2.59 -0.31
CA GLY A 210 0.55 -1.61 0.30
C GLY A 210 1.99 -2.04 0.20
N LEU A 211 2.87 -1.09 -0.07
CA LEU A 211 4.31 -1.27 -0.14
C LEU A 211 4.97 0.02 0.30
N ILE A 212 5.85 -0.03 1.31
CA ILE A 212 6.61 1.13 1.78
C ILE A 212 8.05 0.73 2.10
N TYR A 213 8.97 1.69 1.98
CA TYR A 213 10.31 1.57 2.50
C TYR A 213 10.46 2.45 3.73
N ILE A 214 10.70 1.85 4.88
CA ILE A 214 10.92 2.55 6.14
C ILE A 214 12.43 2.75 6.32
N LYS A 215 12.91 3.94 6.01
CA LYS A 215 14.35 4.27 6.02
C LYS A 215 14.97 4.08 7.39
N GLU A 216 14.25 4.41 8.46
CA GLU A 216 14.71 4.29 9.85
C GLU A 216 14.93 2.84 10.29
N PHE A 217 14.34 1.88 9.58
CA PHE A 217 14.50 0.46 9.84
C PHE A 217 15.38 -0.23 8.79
N ASP A 218 15.62 0.43 7.65
CA ASP A 218 16.15 -0.14 6.39
C ASP A 218 15.33 -1.37 5.96
N GLU A 219 13.99 -1.31 6.12
CA GLU A 219 13.08 -2.41 5.83
C GLU A 219 12.04 -2.02 4.79
N ILE A 220 11.72 -2.95 3.89
CA ILE A 220 10.57 -2.86 3.00
C ILE A 220 9.41 -3.60 3.66
N TRP A 221 8.30 -2.91 3.85
CA TRP A 221 7.07 -3.50 4.38
C TRP A 221 6.01 -3.57 3.30
N SER A 222 5.32 -4.69 3.22
CA SER A 222 4.14 -4.87 2.37
C SER A 222 2.99 -5.37 3.20
N HIS A 223 1.77 -4.99 2.85
CA HIS A 223 0.59 -5.72 3.29
C HIS A 223 -0.19 -6.23 2.10
N GLU A 224 -0.90 -7.32 2.32
CA GLU A 224 -1.66 -7.97 1.27
C GLU A 224 -2.99 -8.53 1.74
N HIS A 225 -3.92 -8.69 0.79
CA HIS A 225 -5.20 -9.31 1.05
C HIS A 225 -5.06 -10.83 1.17
N GLY A 226 -5.49 -11.38 2.29
CA GLY A 226 -5.82 -12.78 2.40
C GLY A 226 -7.15 -13.11 1.71
N PRO A 227 -7.58 -14.38 1.74
CA PRO A 227 -8.92 -14.77 1.29
C PRO A 227 -9.98 -14.38 2.33
N LYS A 228 -10.69 -15.30 2.94
CA LYS A 228 -11.60 -15.01 4.07
C LYS A 228 -10.82 -14.99 5.39
N GLY A 229 -10.38 -13.80 5.83
CA GLY A 229 -9.39 -13.60 6.90
C GLY A 229 -7.96 -13.69 6.38
N GLY A 230 -6.98 -13.42 7.26
CA GLY A 230 -5.56 -13.56 6.96
C GLY A 230 -5.00 -12.51 6.00
N ASP A 231 -5.50 -11.28 6.04
CA ASP A 231 -4.74 -10.15 5.52
C ASP A 231 -3.48 -9.99 6.37
N GLU A 232 -2.35 -9.59 5.78
CA GLU A 232 -1.05 -9.69 6.42
C GLU A 232 -0.21 -8.42 6.24
N ILE A 233 0.71 -8.16 7.20
CA ILE A 233 1.86 -7.28 6.99
C ILE A 233 3.12 -8.15 6.99
N ASN A 234 3.95 -7.97 5.96
CA ASN A 234 5.19 -8.69 5.76
C ASN A 234 6.39 -7.74 5.69
N ILE A 235 7.54 -8.15 6.23
CA ILE A 235 8.84 -7.53 5.92
C ILE A 235 9.39 -8.21 4.67
N VAL A 236 9.46 -7.45 3.59
CA VAL A 236 9.85 -7.98 2.28
C VAL A 236 11.37 -8.03 2.13
N LYS A 237 11.90 -9.21 1.83
CA LYS A 237 13.33 -9.47 1.64
C LYS A 237 13.59 -10.09 0.27
N MET A 238 14.72 -9.74 -0.33
CA MET A 238 15.15 -10.27 -1.61
C MET A 238 15.36 -11.79 -1.56
N GLY A 239 14.87 -12.50 -2.57
CA GLY A 239 15.02 -13.95 -2.71
C GLY A 239 14.15 -14.80 -1.79
N LYS A 240 13.16 -14.18 -1.10
CA LYS A 240 12.28 -14.85 -0.14
C LYS A 240 10.91 -15.18 -0.73
N ASN A 241 10.29 -16.23 -0.14
CA ASN A 241 8.96 -16.73 -0.50
C ASN A 241 8.01 -16.55 0.70
N TYR A 242 6.85 -15.90 0.47
CA TYR A 242 5.86 -15.55 1.49
C TYR A 242 4.72 -16.58 1.60
N GLY A 243 4.82 -17.68 0.88
CA GLY A 243 4.09 -18.91 1.14
C GLY A 243 2.73 -19.05 0.51
N TRP A 244 2.06 -17.98 0.06
CA TRP A 244 0.74 -18.14 -0.59
C TRP A 244 0.81 -19.09 -1.81
N PRO A 245 -0.11 -20.07 -1.96
CA PRO A 245 -1.22 -20.46 -1.08
C PRO A 245 -0.88 -21.59 -0.09
N ILE A 246 0.37 -22.04 -0.03
CA ILE A 246 0.83 -23.16 0.81
C ILE A 246 0.71 -22.81 2.29
N VAL A 247 1.12 -21.59 2.66
CA VAL A 247 0.96 -21.00 3.98
C VAL A 247 -0.03 -19.86 3.88
N THR A 248 -1.08 -19.86 4.70
CA THR A 248 -2.06 -18.78 4.79
C THR A 248 -2.87 -18.86 6.08
N TYR A 249 -3.20 -17.72 6.65
CA TYR A 249 -4.06 -17.61 7.84
C TYR A 249 -5.53 -17.38 7.50
N GLY A 250 -5.86 -17.34 6.21
CA GLY A 250 -7.21 -17.25 5.71
C GLY A 250 -7.81 -18.60 5.32
N LYS A 251 -9.09 -18.58 5.00
CA LYS A 251 -9.89 -19.74 4.58
C LYS A 251 -10.55 -19.48 3.24
N GLU A 252 -11.05 -20.50 2.59
CA GLU A 252 -11.97 -20.34 1.45
C GLU A 252 -13.18 -19.51 1.83
N TYR A 253 -13.79 -18.83 0.88
CA TYR A 253 -15.00 -18.02 1.16
C TYR A 253 -16.17 -18.87 1.67
N TRP A 254 -16.25 -20.13 1.28
CA TRP A 254 -17.19 -21.12 1.78
C TRP A 254 -16.76 -21.78 3.12
N GLY A 255 -15.53 -21.48 3.60
CA GLY A 255 -15.05 -21.91 4.94
C GLY A 255 -14.02 -23.03 4.95
N GLY A 256 -13.72 -23.65 3.80
CA GLY A 256 -12.70 -24.72 3.69
C GLY A 256 -11.28 -24.21 3.93
N LYS A 257 -10.37 -25.12 4.23
CA LYS A 257 -8.92 -24.85 4.34
C LYS A 257 -8.32 -24.63 2.96
N ILE A 258 -7.33 -23.73 2.87
CA ILE A 258 -6.52 -23.53 1.66
C ILE A 258 -5.15 -24.19 1.86
N GLY A 259 -4.36 -23.68 2.76
CA GLY A 259 -3.03 -24.17 3.11
C GLY A 259 -2.93 -24.42 4.61
N VAL A 260 -1.73 -24.31 5.14
CA VAL A 260 -1.48 -24.42 6.58
C VAL A 260 -1.41 -23.03 7.23
N SER A 261 -1.97 -22.91 8.44
CA SER A 261 -2.01 -21.65 9.21
C SER A 261 -1.00 -21.69 10.38
N LYS A 262 0.23 -22.06 10.05
CA LYS A 262 1.37 -22.12 10.98
C LYS A 262 2.68 -21.90 10.21
N PRO A 263 3.77 -21.53 10.89
CA PRO A 263 5.09 -21.42 10.31
C PRO A 263 5.53 -22.70 9.59
N VAL A 264 6.11 -22.53 8.38
CA VAL A 264 6.68 -23.63 7.58
C VAL A 264 8.07 -23.24 7.12
N LYS A 265 9.04 -24.10 7.33
CA LYS A 265 10.44 -23.87 6.91
C LYS A 265 10.52 -23.56 5.41
N GLY A 266 11.20 -22.46 5.08
CA GLY A 266 11.36 -22.00 3.70
C GLY A 266 10.40 -20.89 3.28
N TYR A 267 9.42 -20.56 4.10
CA TYR A 267 8.50 -19.44 3.89
C TYR A 267 8.66 -18.40 5.01
N GLU A 268 8.54 -17.12 4.64
CA GLU A 268 8.59 -16.01 5.59
C GLU A 268 7.24 -15.84 6.29
N GLU A 269 7.27 -15.57 7.58
CA GLU A 269 6.06 -15.34 8.39
C GLU A 269 5.69 -13.85 8.40
N PRO A 270 4.37 -13.55 8.37
CA PRO A 270 3.91 -12.17 8.53
C PRO A 270 4.18 -11.65 9.95
N ILE A 271 4.48 -10.37 10.05
CA ILE A 271 4.68 -9.68 11.33
C ILE A 271 3.37 -9.18 11.94
N TRP A 272 2.27 -9.18 11.17
CA TRP A 272 0.91 -8.84 11.60
C TRP A 272 -0.13 -9.55 10.74
N LYS A 273 -1.28 -9.86 11.33
CA LYS A 273 -2.39 -10.55 10.66
C LYS A 273 -3.72 -9.97 11.08
N TRP A 274 -4.65 -9.83 10.11
CA TRP A 274 -6.04 -9.44 10.37
C TRP A 274 -7.01 -10.59 10.17
N ILE A 275 -7.68 -10.98 11.25
CA ILE A 275 -8.77 -11.96 11.24
C ILE A 275 -9.91 -11.37 12.07
N PRO A 276 -11.00 -10.91 11.45
CA PRO A 276 -11.34 -10.98 10.01
C PRO A 276 -10.52 -10.02 9.14
N SER A 277 -10.48 -10.28 7.82
CA SER A 277 -9.88 -9.38 6.82
C SER A 277 -10.45 -7.98 6.89
N ILE A 278 -9.58 -6.98 6.77
CA ILE A 278 -9.93 -5.55 6.70
C ILE A 278 -9.94 -5.01 5.26
N ALA A 279 -9.43 -5.79 4.30
CA ALA A 279 -9.08 -5.37 2.95
C ALA A 279 -8.15 -4.15 2.97
N PRO A 280 -6.88 -4.31 3.42
CA PRO A 280 -5.92 -3.20 3.53
C PRO A 280 -5.57 -2.65 2.14
N SER A 281 -5.34 -1.34 2.03
CA SER A 281 -5.17 -0.64 0.76
C SER A 281 -3.87 0.17 0.72
N GLY A 282 -3.88 1.49 0.88
CA GLY A 282 -2.65 2.28 1.02
C GLY A 282 -2.01 2.11 2.39
N MET A 283 -0.69 2.28 2.46
CA MET A 283 0.08 2.20 3.70
C MET A 283 1.10 3.33 3.77
N ALA A 284 1.24 3.95 4.94
CA ALA A 284 2.27 4.96 5.19
C ALA A 284 2.87 4.79 6.59
N TYR A 285 4.17 5.06 6.72
CA TYR A 285 4.82 5.22 8.01
C TYR A 285 4.79 6.69 8.41
N TYR A 286 4.21 6.98 9.55
CA TYR A 286 4.11 8.33 10.07
C TYR A 286 5.32 8.66 10.94
N ASN A 287 6.29 9.38 10.39
CA ASN A 287 7.48 9.87 11.12
C ASN A 287 7.56 11.40 11.09
N ASN A 288 6.51 12.06 11.62
CA ASN A 288 6.45 13.51 11.68
C ASN A 288 5.98 13.96 13.07
N ASP A 289 6.47 15.11 13.54
CA ASP A 289 6.08 15.66 14.83
C ASP A 289 4.77 16.46 14.80
N TYR A 290 4.21 16.68 13.61
CA TYR A 290 2.97 17.43 13.45
C TYR A 290 1.82 16.81 14.24
N PHE A 291 1.56 15.50 14.07
CA PHE A 291 0.67 14.73 14.92
C PHE A 291 1.48 13.84 15.86
N LYS A 292 1.93 14.36 17.00
CA LYS A 292 2.79 13.63 17.95
C LYS A 292 2.23 12.26 18.34
N PHE A 293 0.89 12.12 18.46
CA PHE A 293 0.24 10.86 18.80
C PHE A 293 0.31 9.80 17.68
N LEU A 294 0.63 10.18 16.43
CA LEU A 294 0.84 9.28 15.30
C LEU A 294 2.30 8.95 15.04
N LYS A 295 3.24 9.66 15.67
CA LYS A 295 4.68 9.45 15.44
C LYS A 295 5.07 7.99 15.64
N ASN A 296 5.88 7.46 14.73
CA ASN A 296 6.35 6.08 14.71
C ASN A 296 5.23 5.03 14.63
N LYS A 297 4.18 5.31 13.86
CA LYS A 297 3.08 4.38 13.62
C LYS A 297 2.88 4.12 12.13
N ILE A 298 2.24 2.98 11.85
CA ILE A 298 1.83 2.65 10.49
C ILE A 298 0.37 3.03 10.31
N LEU A 299 0.08 3.74 9.24
CA LEU A 299 -1.27 4.08 8.79
C LEU A 299 -1.67 3.12 7.68
N VAL A 300 -2.84 2.50 7.78
CA VAL A 300 -3.34 1.54 6.79
C VAL A 300 -4.79 1.87 6.44
N GLY A 301 -5.05 2.11 5.17
CA GLY A 301 -6.41 2.27 4.66
C GLY A 301 -7.17 0.95 4.66
N SER A 302 -8.47 0.96 4.90
CA SER A 302 -9.34 -0.20 4.81
C SER A 302 -10.50 0.05 3.86
N LEU A 303 -10.59 -0.76 2.82
CA LEU A 303 -11.69 -0.74 1.86
C LEU A 303 -12.96 -1.35 2.45
N LYS A 304 -12.84 -2.46 3.19
CA LYS A 304 -13.98 -3.19 3.75
C LYS A 304 -14.67 -2.42 4.86
N PHE A 305 -13.89 -1.87 5.77
CA PHE A 305 -14.43 -1.19 6.94
C PHE A 305 -14.48 0.33 6.81
N LYS A 306 -14.13 0.88 5.63
CA LYS A 306 -14.18 2.33 5.35
C LYS A 306 -13.53 3.14 6.48
N SER A 307 -12.30 2.78 6.81
CA SER A 307 -11.60 3.29 8.00
C SER A 307 -10.09 3.43 7.75
N LEU A 308 -9.46 4.26 8.54
CA LEU A 308 -8.01 4.30 8.69
C LEU A 308 -7.63 3.47 9.93
N TYR A 309 -6.75 2.52 9.78
CA TYR A 309 -6.14 1.78 10.89
C TYR A 309 -4.80 2.43 11.25
N ILE A 310 -4.60 2.66 12.53
CA ILE A 310 -3.36 3.15 13.11
C ILE A 310 -2.73 1.98 13.83
N VAL A 311 -1.66 1.40 13.27
CA VAL A 311 -0.94 0.27 13.86
C VAL A 311 0.20 0.80 14.71
N ASN A 312 0.14 0.53 16.01
CA ASN A 312 1.18 0.90 16.96
C ASN A 312 2.37 -0.04 16.84
N LEU A 313 3.56 0.51 16.98
CA LEU A 313 4.79 -0.25 16.97
C LEU A 313 5.41 -0.32 18.37
N ASN A 314 5.91 -1.50 18.74
CA ASN A 314 6.81 -1.71 19.87
C ASN A 314 8.06 -2.41 19.34
N ASN A 315 9.26 -1.88 19.65
CA ASN A 315 10.52 -2.37 19.11
C ASN A 315 10.48 -2.59 17.58
N LYS A 316 9.96 -1.60 16.83
CA LYS A 316 9.82 -1.63 15.37
C LYS A 316 8.91 -2.74 14.84
N ARG A 317 8.03 -3.32 15.67
CA ARG A 317 7.08 -4.38 15.24
C ARG A 317 5.66 -4.02 15.63
N PRO A 318 4.65 -4.39 14.84
CA PRO A 318 3.25 -4.20 15.19
C PRO A 318 2.91 -4.82 16.55
N SER A 319 2.19 -4.10 17.38
CA SER A 319 1.84 -4.52 18.74
C SER A 319 0.36 -4.37 19.07
N SER A 320 -0.29 -3.39 18.50
CA SER A 320 -1.73 -3.14 18.65
C SER A 320 -2.23 -2.23 17.53
N GLU A 321 -3.54 -2.07 17.41
CA GLU A 321 -4.13 -1.17 16.42
C GLU A 321 -5.32 -0.40 16.95
N ILE A 322 -5.60 0.73 16.32
CA ILE A 322 -6.77 1.55 16.55
C ILE A 322 -7.46 1.78 15.22
N ARG A 323 -8.77 1.57 15.20
CA ARG A 323 -9.60 1.88 14.04
C ARG A 323 -10.12 3.30 14.12
N PHE A 324 -9.75 4.12 13.16
CA PHE A 324 -10.04 5.55 13.10
C PHE A 324 -10.81 5.93 11.82
N LEU A 325 -11.44 7.11 11.76
CA LEU A 325 -12.21 7.63 10.61
C LEU A 325 -13.31 6.69 10.10
N LYS A 326 -13.92 5.89 10.97
CA LYS A 326 -14.98 4.94 10.60
C LYS A 326 -16.10 5.63 9.81
N ASN A 327 -16.30 5.22 8.55
CA ASN A 327 -17.30 5.73 7.60
C ASN A 327 -17.24 7.25 7.33
N LYS A 328 -16.16 7.95 7.69
CA LYS A 328 -16.02 9.40 7.48
C LYS A 328 -15.59 9.77 6.06
N ILE A 329 -14.78 8.93 5.43
CA ILE A 329 -14.16 9.18 4.12
C ILE A 329 -14.63 8.15 3.07
N GLY A 330 -15.34 7.09 3.47
CA GLY A 330 -15.68 5.97 2.59
C GLY A 330 -14.55 4.96 2.48
N ARG A 331 -14.48 4.25 1.36
CA ARG A 331 -13.48 3.19 1.08
C ARG A 331 -12.10 3.82 0.88
N ILE A 332 -11.31 3.93 1.94
CA ILE A 332 -9.96 4.49 1.86
C ILE A 332 -9.12 3.64 0.90
N ARG A 333 -8.58 4.26 -0.16
CA ARG A 333 -7.78 3.59 -1.17
C ARG A 333 -6.29 3.81 -0.99
N ASP A 334 -5.88 5.03 -0.67
CA ASP A 334 -4.49 5.34 -0.44
C ASP A 334 -4.31 6.36 0.68
N VAL A 335 -3.13 6.30 1.33
CA VAL A 335 -2.76 7.14 2.46
C VAL A 335 -1.33 7.60 2.27
N LEU A 336 -1.11 8.91 2.36
CA LEU A 336 0.21 9.52 2.22
C LEU A 336 0.43 10.56 3.33
N VAL A 337 1.64 10.63 3.84
CA VAL A 337 2.05 11.64 4.82
C VAL A 337 2.72 12.79 4.10
N HIS A 338 2.11 13.98 4.16
CA HIS A 338 2.72 15.18 3.62
C HIS A 338 3.97 15.57 4.43
N PRO A 339 5.08 16.05 3.84
CA PRO A 339 6.29 16.41 4.57
C PRO A 339 6.06 17.46 5.68
N LYS A 340 5.10 18.36 5.50
CA LYS A 340 4.66 19.33 6.53
C LYS A 340 3.81 18.70 7.65
N GLY A 341 3.45 17.41 7.57
CA GLY A 341 2.81 16.61 8.63
C GLY A 341 1.35 16.22 8.44
N PRO A 342 0.49 16.95 7.71
CA PRO A 342 -0.86 16.50 7.41
C PRO A 342 -0.90 15.15 6.69
N ILE A 343 -2.02 14.43 6.82
CA ILE A 343 -2.23 13.16 6.13
C ILE A 343 -3.16 13.39 4.94
N LEU A 344 -2.75 12.92 3.77
CA LEU A 344 -3.54 12.92 2.55
C LEU A 344 -4.17 11.54 2.36
N ILE A 345 -5.44 11.52 1.96
CA ILE A 345 -6.22 10.30 1.77
C ILE A 345 -7.01 10.42 0.48
N ILE A 346 -7.01 9.40 -0.35
CA ILE A 346 -7.94 9.23 -1.45
C ILE A 346 -8.84 8.01 -1.21
N ASN A 347 -10.04 8.03 -1.77
CA ASN A 347 -11.01 6.95 -1.60
C ASN A 347 -11.46 6.35 -2.94
N ASP A 348 -11.88 5.07 -2.89
CA ASP A 348 -12.35 4.25 -4.01
C ASP A 348 -13.88 4.34 -4.10
N GLU A 349 -14.39 5.54 -4.36
CA GLU A 349 -15.82 5.82 -4.50
C GLU A 349 -16.07 6.61 -5.80
N ARG A 350 -17.29 6.52 -6.33
CA ARG A 350 -17.68 7.28 -7.54
C ARG A 350 -17.66 8.78 -7.25
N ASP A 351 -18.26 9.19 -6.15
CA ASP A 351 -18.28 10.58 -5.67
C ASP A 351 -17.14 10.80 -4.65
N GLY A 352 -15.99 10.21 -4.99
CA GLY A 352 -14.80 10.21 -4.15
C GLY A 352 -14.01 11.51 -4.22
N GLY A 353 -12.77 11.46 -3.77
CA GLY A 353 -11.90 12.63 -3.82
C GLY A 353 -10.59 12.49 -3.04
N LEU A 354 -9.89 13.61 -3.01
CA LEU A 354 -8.73 13.86 -2.17
C LEU A 354 -9.18 14.53 -0.87
N PHE A 355 -8.76 13.97 0.24
CA PHE A 355 -9.03 14.48 1.58
C PHE A 355 -7.73 14.81 2.29
N LYS A 356 -7.75 15.86 3.08
CA LYS A 356 -6.67 16.25 3.98
C LYS A 356 -7.14 16.09 5.41
N LEU A 357 -6.35 15.37 6.19
CA LEU A 357 -6.50 15.29 7.63
C LEU A 357 -5.49 16.25 8.24
N ASP A 358 -5.99 17.29 8.92
CA ASP A 358 -5.23 18.40 9.45
C ASP A 358 -5.64 18.71 10.89
N LYS A 359 -4.95 19.61 11.58
CA LYS A 359 -5.38 20.19 12.83
C LYS A 359 -6.51 21.19 12.59
N TYR A 360 -7.37 21.39 13.61
CA TYR A 360 -8.33 22.49 13.63
C TYR A 360 -7.62 23.82 13.61
#